data_5418ec339dd30e206ecd1dfdaf78ace8
#
_entry.id   5418ec339dd30e206ecd1dfdaf78ace8
#
_cell.length_a   1.000
_cell.length_b   1.000
_cell.length_c   1.000
_cell.angle_alpha   90.00
_cell.angle_beta   90.00
_cell.angle_gamma   90.00
#
_symmetry.space_group_name_H-M   'P 1'
#
loop_
_entity.id
_entity.type
_entity.pdbx_description
1 polymer ?
#
loop_
_entity_poly.entity_id
_entity_poly.type
_entity_poly.pdbx_seq_one_letter_code
_entity_poly.pdbx_strand_id
1 'polypeptide(L)'
;MENISYDALEKIGYKGYLLPKDAPEKVLQFGEGNFLRAFVDRFFDMGNEATGWNGKIVMVQPISGAFGFADGINAQDDLYTVLVRGKENGNTVDESRVISACSRCINPYREADYRAMMEVAVSDDLEIIVSNTTEAGIAYDPSCKADDMPPASFPAKLVQVLHTRWAAGKPGVIVLACELIDHNGEELLRIMNQYVSDWGWEDEFSQWMANDCTVCTTLVDTIVPGRIRDPKEAAAVAERLGYEDPFLAVREPFQMWGIQGDESLKERLPFVKAGLPGVFVTPDVTPYKKRKVRILNGAHTAFVPGSWVAGFDIVRDCMHDETIRGFMNTMLYDEVIPTLAADLDVEDCKAFAAAVENRFDNPFIDHALLSICLNSTAKWRARDLPTLKDYVAETGNLPKCLSTSLATLIAFYTQELVAREGDGLHLRRADGTEYTAQDDAFVLDFYAAHAGVDDAQLVHDVLTNEQMWGEDLTQIAGLEEFVVNALAVVRAEGVKQAFANAQS
;
A
#
# COMPACT_ATOMS: atom_id res chain seq x y z
N MET A 1 -11.22 -22.59 23.27
CA MET A 1 -12.40 -21.71 23.04
C MET A 1 -13.10 -22.17 21.76
N GLU A 2 -14.36 -21.77 21.55
CA GLU A 2 -15.07 -21.99 20.28
C GLU A 2 -14.53 -21.01 19.23
N ASN A 3 -14.58 -21.38 17.95
CA ASN A 3 -14.32 -20.44 16.86
C ASN A 3 -15.42 -19.37 16.81
N ILE A 4 -15.08 -18.19 16.31
CA ILE A 4 -16.05 -17.12 16.09
C ILE A 4 -17.19 -17.63 15.18
N SER A 5 -18.41 -17.30 15.53
CA SER A 5 -19.64 -17.51 14.76
C SER A 5 -20.74 -16.62 15.36
N TYR A 6 -21.87 -16.46 14.68
CA TYR A 6 -22.99 -15.71 15.26
C TYR A 6 -23.42 -16.31 16.61
N ASP A 7 -23.49 -17.65 16.70
CA ASP A 7 -23.85 -18.35 17.94
C ASP A 7 -22.82 -18.16 19.06
N ALA A 8 -21.51 -18.16 18.72
CA ALA A 8 -20.46 -17.93 19.70
C ALA A 8 -20.49 -16.49 20.23
N LEU A 9 -20.72 -15.51 19.36
CA LEU A 9 -20.87 -14.10 19.73
C LEU A 9 -22.10 -13.85 20.60
N GLU A 10 -23.23 -14.50 20.31
CA GLU A 10 -24.44 -14.45 21.18
C GLU A 10 -24.15 -14.99 22.57
N LYS A 11 -23.51 -16.17 22.69
CA LYS A 11 -23.16 -16.81 23.97
C LYS A 11 -22.27 -15.92 24.85
N ILE A 12 -21.31 -15.20 24.28
CA ILE A 12 -20.46 -14.29 25.07
C ILE A 12 -21.09 -12.91 25.31
N GLY A 13 -22.29 -12.67 24.74
CA GLY A 13 -23.00 -11.40 24.85
C GLY A 13 -22.34 -10.24 24.11
N TYR A 14 -21.77 -10.49 22.93
CA TYR A 14 -21.17 -9.46 22.08
C TYR A 14 -22.13 -8.29 21.86
N LYS A 15 -21.64 -7.05 21.96
CA LYS A 15 -22.44 -5.83 21.88
C LYS A 15 -22.13 -4.95 20.67
N GLY A 16 -21.13 -5.34 19.86
CA GLY A 16 -20.81 -4.62 18.65
C GLY A 16 -21.86 -4.84 17.54
N TYR A 17 -21.70 -4.11 16.46
CA TYR A 17 -22.56 -4.25 15.29
C TYR A 17 -22.39 -5.62 14.63
N LEU A 18 -23.48 -6.23 14.21
CA LEU A 18 -23.52 -7.43 13.37
C LEU A 18 -24.61 -7.24 12.31
N LEU A 19 -24.23 -7.38 11.06
CA LEU A 19 -25.16 -7.39 9.93
C LEU A 19 -25.94 -8.72 9.95
N PRO A 20 -27.26 -8.74 9.69
CA PRO A 20 -28.05 -9.96 9.61
C PRO A 20 -27.42 -11.00 8.66
N LYS A 21 -27.47 -12.27 9.05
CA LYS A 21 -26.86 -13.36 8.28
C LYS A 21 -27.44 -13.48 6.87
N ASP A 22 -28.72 -13.17 6.71
CA ASP A 22 -29.52 -13.24 5.49
C ASP A 22 -29.62 -11.90 4.74
N ALA A 23 -28.79 -10.90 5.08
CA ALA A 23 -28.75 -9.65 4.33
C ALA A 23 -28.34 -9.88 2.87
N PRO A 24 -28.87 -9.09 1.89
CA PRO A 24 -28.65 -9.30 0.46
C PRO A 24 -27.17 -9.13 0.06
N GLU A 25 -26.73 -9.93 -0.91
CA GLU A 25 -25.38 -9.90 -1.47
C GLU A 25 -25.28 -8.79 -2.52
N LYS A 26 -24.72 -7.65 -2.12
CA LYS A 26 -24.60 -6.44 -2.96
C LYS A 26 -23.21 -6.20 -3.51
N VAL A 27 -22.21 -6.93 -3.03
CA VAL A 27 -20.81 -6.79 -3.43
C VAL A 27 -20.27 -8.13 -3.89
N LEU A 28 -19.60 -8.14 -5.05
CA LEU A 28 -18.75 -9.25 -5.49
C LEU A 28 -17.29 -8.81 -5.38
N GLN A 29 -16.50 -9.51 -4.58
CA GLN A 29 -15.11 -9.11 -4.27
C GLN A 29 -14.11 -10.12 -4.78
N PHE A 30 -13.23 -9.72 -5.69
CA PHE A 30 -12.12 -10.54 -6.19
C PHE A 30 -10.88 -10.35 -5.32
N GLY A 31 -10.62 -11.34 -4.49
CA GLY A 31 -9.59 -11.35 -3.46
C GLY A 31 -10.16 -11.54 -2.06
N GLU A 32 -9.44 -12.31 -1.25
CA GLU A 32 -9.78 -12.67 0.14
C GLU A 32 -8.64 -12.33 1.10
N GLY A 33 -7.62 -11.63 0.58
CA GLY A 33 -6.39 -11.30 1.30
C GLY A 33 -6.60 -10.43 2.52
N ASN A 34 -5.60 -10.40 3.39
CA ASN A 34 -5.66 -9.60 4.63
C ASN A 34 -5.97 -8.12 4.37
N PHE A 35 -5.49 -7.57 3.24
CA PHE A 35 -5.72 -6.17 2.90
C PHE A 35 -7.21 -5.88 2.69
N LEU A 36 -7.89 -6.62 1.80
CA LEU A 36 -9.33 -6.42 1.56
C LEU A 36 -10.12 -6.59 2.84
N ARG A 37 -9.88 -7.67 3.60
CA ARG A 37 -10.59 -7.98 4.83
C ARG A 37 -10.43 -6.91 5.91
N ALA A 38 -9.22 -6.40 6.11
CA ALA A 38 -8.95 -5.41 7.16
C ALA A 38 -9.22 -3.97 6.74
N PHE A 39 -9.41 -3.70 5.44
CA PHE A 39 -9.58 -2.36 4.90
C PHE A 39 -10.94 -2.21 4.21
N VAL A 40 -11.14 -2.88 3.06
CA VAL A 40 -12.35 -2.71 2.23
C VAL A 40 -13.59 -3.24 2.95
N ASP A 41 -13.54 -4.50 3.42
CA ASP A 41 -14.69 -5.14 4.08
C ASP A 41 -15.07 -4.40 5.37
N ARG A 42 -14.06 -3.87 6.08
CA ARG A 42 -14.29 -3.03 7.24
C ARG A 42 -15.00 -1.71 6.88
N PHE A 43 -14.68 -1.08 5.75
CA PHE A 43 -15.41 0.10 5.30
C PHE A 43 -16.86 -0.23 4.97
N PHE A 44 -17.13 -1.37 4.32
CA PHE A 44 -18.50 -1.82 4.07
C PHE A 44 -19.25 -2.14 5.37
N ASP A 45 -18.61 -2.79 6.32
CA ASP A 45 -19.20 -3.12 7.61
C ASP A 45 -19.58 -1.86 8.40
N MET A 46 -18.68 -0.88 8.47
CA MET A 46 -18.94 0.42 9.09
C MET A 46 -19.97 1.24 8.33
N GLY A 47 -19.95 1.20 7.00
CA GLY A 47 -20.94 1.86 6.14
C GLY A 47 -22.34 1.27 6.35
N ASN A 48 -22.46 -0.04 6.48
CA ASN A 48 -23.71 -0.72 6.84
C ASN A 48 -24.26 -0.23 8.18
N GLU A 49 -23.42 -0.20 9.22
CA GLU A 49 -23.79 0.28 10.54
C GLU A 49 -24.29 1.74 10.51
N ALA A 50 -23.55 2.61 9.81
CA ALA A 50 -23.84 4.04 9.81
C ALA A 50 -25.04 4.43 8.94
N THR A 51 -25.28 3.71 7.83
CA THR A 51 -26.31 4.11 6.85
C THR A 51 -27.50 3.17 6.77
N GLY A 52 -27.39 1.96 7.33
CA GLY A 52 -28.42 0.91 7.14
C GLY A 52 -28.49 0.38 5.70
N TRP A 53 -27.39 0.47 4.92
CA TRP A 53 -27.36 0.03 3.52
C TRP A 53 -27.73 -1.46 3.35
N ASN A 54 -27.46 -2.27 4.35
CA ASN A 54 -27.86 -3.69 4.46
C ASN A 54 -27.36 -4.52 3.27
N GLY A 55 -26.04 -4.51 3.03
CA GLY A 55 -25.43 -5.24 1.91
C GLY A 55 -24.25 -6.09 2.35
N LYS A 56 -24.20 -7.34 1.86
CA LYS A 56 -23.11 -8.29 2.09
C LYS A 56 -22.18 -8.44 0.90
N ILE A 57 -20.99 -8.96 1.19
CA ILE A 57 -19.90 -9.21 0.26
C ILE A 57 -19.80 -10.72 0.01
N VAL A 58 -19.78 -11.12 -1.26
CA VAL A 58 -19.32 -12.45 -1.67
C VAL A 58 -17.85 -12.36 -2.02
N MET A 59 -16.98 -13.00 -1.25
CA MET A 59 -15.54 -13.08 -1.54
C MET A 59 -15.29 -14.14 -2.60
N VAL A 60 -14.47 -13.82 -3.60
CA VAL A 60 -14.05 -14.72 -4.68
C VAL A 60 -12.54 -14.91 -4.62
N GLN A 61 -12.08 -16.15 -4.40
CA GLN A 61 -10.66 -16.47 -4.52
C GLN A 61 -10.25 -16.44 -6.00
N PRO A 62 -9.31 -15.55 -6.42
CA PRO A 62 -9.03 -15.34 -7.84
C PRO A 62 -8.14 -16.43 -8.46
N ILE A 63 -7.45 -17.24 -7.63
CA ILE A 63 -6.47 -18.24 -8.07
C ILE A 63 -6.91 -19.67 -7.77
N SER A 64 -6.38 -20.63 -8.55
CA SER A 64 -6.64 -22.05 -8.36
C SER A 64 -5.95 -22.58 -7.10
N GLY A 65 -6.54 -23.57 -6.45
CA GLY A 65 -6.02 -24.20 -5.22
C GLY A 65 -6.39 -23.43 -3.97
N ALA A 66 -5.70 -23.65 -2.86
CA ALA A 66 -5.90 -22.99 -1.58
C ALA A 66 -7.37 -23.00 -1.05
N PHE A 67 -8.15 -24.02 -1.39
CA PHE A 67 -9.57 -24.14 -1.00
C PHE A 67 -9.82 -24.08 0.52
N GLY A 68 -8.79 -24.39 1.32
CA GLY A 68 -8.87 -24.37 2.77
C GLY A 68 -9.22 -23.00 3.37
N PHE A 69 -8.92 -21.91 2.65
CA PHE A 69 -9.33 -20.58 3.12
C PHE A 69 -10.86 -20.43 3.03
N ALA A 70 -11.44 -20.68 1.84
CA ALA A 70 -12.89 -20.58 1.65
C ALA A 70 -13.64 -21.54 2.61
N ASP A 71 -13.21 -22.79 2.69
CA ASP A 71 -13.83 -23.77 3.58
C ASP A 71 -13.75 -23.35 5.06
N GLY A 72 -12.60 -22.80 5.47
CA GLY A 72 -12.37 -22.39 6.85
C GLY A 72 -13.17 -21.16 7.25
N ILE A 73 -13.20 -20.11 6.43
CA ILE A 73 -13.93 -18.88 6.76
C ILE A 73 -15.44 -19.09 6.69
N ASN A 74 -15.93 -19.88 5.71
CA ASN A 74 -17.34 -20.27 5.65
C ASN A 74 -17.75 -21.09 6.88
N ALA A 75 -16.86 -21.90 7.46
CA ALA A 75 -17.15 -22.68 8.68
C ALA A 75 -17.34 -21.81 9.93
N GLN A 76 -16.92 -20.54 9.90
CA GLN A 76 -17.14 -19.57 10.98
C GLN A 76 -18.12 -18.45 10.58
N ASP A 77 -19.10 -18.77 9.73
CA ASP A 77 -20.15 -17.85 9.26
C ASP A 77 -19.60 -16.61 8.53
N ASP A 78 -18.41 -16.69 7.93
CA ASP A 78 -17.69 -15.59 7.26
C ASP A 78 -17.44 -14.35 8.15
N LEU A 79 -17.51 -14.55 9.47
CA LEU A 79 -17.14 -13.56 10.47
C LEU A 79 -15.63 -13.61 10.72
N TYR A 80 -15.04 -12.48 10.99
CA TYR A 80 -13.66 -12.39 11.47
C TYR A 80 -13.41 -11.07 12.18
N THR A 81 -12.36 -11.04 12.98
CA THR A 81 -11.99 -9.87 13.78
C THR A 81 -10.92 -9.06 13.08
N VAL A 82 -11.11 -7.76 13.00
CA VAL A 82 -10.06 -6.80 12.66
C VAL A 82 -9.59 -6.11 13.94
N LEU A 83 -8.29 -6.23 14.23
CA LEU A 83 -7.62 -5.45 15.27
C LEU A 83 -7.02 -4.20 14.64
N VAL A 84 -7.34 -3.03 15.18
CA VAL A 84 -6.73 -1.76 14.84
C VAL A 84 -5.68 -1.44 15.89
N ARG A 85 -4.39 -1.48 15.51
CA ARG A 85 -3.28 -1.34 16.44
C ARG A 85 -2.22 -0.37 15.93
N GLY A 86 -1.86 0.60 16.76
CA GLY A 86 -0.84 1.59 16.41
C GLY A 86 -0.90 2.84 17.27
N LYS A 87 -0.54 3.95 16.65
CA LYS A 87 -0.70 5.30 17.22
C LYS A 87 -1.61 6.16 16.36
N GLU A 88 -2.44 6.95 17.01
CA GLU A 88 -3.23 7.98 16.39
C GLU A 88 -3.24 9.21 17.30
N ASN A 89 -2.87 10.38 16.75
CA ASN A 89 -2.75 11.63 17.52
C ASN A 89 -1.90 11.49 18.80
N GLY A 90 -0.79 10.72 18.70
CA GLY A 90 0.12 10.45 19.81
C GLY A 90 -0.34 9.40 20.83
N ASN A 91 -1.57 8.91 20.73
CA ASN A 91 -2.15 7.92 21.64
C ASN A 91 -2.04 6.50 21.05
N THR A 92 -1.78 5.52 21.89
CA THR A 92 -1.82 4.11 21.51
C THR A 92 -3.28 3.68 21.29
N VAL A 93 -3.52 3.02 20.15
CA VAL A 93 -4.80 2.41 19.77
C VAL A 93 -4.65 0.90 19.79
N ASP A 94 -5.57 0.18 20.46
CA ASP A 94 -5.72 -1.29 20.41
C ASP A 94 -7.23 -1.61 20.49
N GLU A 95 -7.88 -1.59 19.35
CA GLU A 95 -9.32 -1.79 19.21
C GLU A 95 -9.61 -3.04 18.41
N SER A 96 -10.77 -3.65 18.65
CA SER A 96 -11.24 -4.82 17.91
C SER A 96 -12.64 -4.58 17.35
N ARG A 97 -12.87 -5.05 16.12
CA ARG A 97 -14.18 -5.07 15.49
C ARG A 97 -14.41 -6.40 14.80
N VAL A 98 -15.55 -7.01 15.05
CA VAL A 98 -16.01 -8.15 14.26
C VAL A 98 -16.54 -7.62 12.93
N ILE A 99 -16.06 -8.17 11.84
CA ILE A 99 -16.55 -7.88 10.48
C ILE A 99 -17.63 -8.91 10.17
N SER A 100 -18.81 -8.42 9.88
CA SER A 100 -20.01 -9.21 9.54
C SER A 100 -20.55 -8.93 8.14
N ALA A 101 -19.81 -8.09 7.39
CA ALA A 101 -20.19 -7.69 6.03
C ALA A 101 -20.05 -8.80 4.99
N CYS A 102 -19.33 -9.91 5.29
CA CYS A 102 -19.17 -11.01 4.35
C CYS A 102 -20.30 -12.05 4.52
N SER A 103 -20.74 -12.66 3.40
CA SER A 103 -21.80 -13.70 3.39
C SER A 103 -21.23 -15.08 3.17
N ARG A 104 -20.26 -15.19 2.28
CA ARG A 104 -19.58 -16.43 1.89
C ARG A 104 -18.31 -16.15 1.11
N CYS A 105 -17.39 -17.12 1.13
CA CYS A 105 -16.22 -17.15 0.26
C CYS A 105 -16.33 -18.30 -0.74
N ILE A 106 -16.16 -18.03 -2.02
CA ILE A 106 -16.24 -19.00 -3.12
C ILE A 106 -14.93 -19.08 -3.87
N ASN A 107 -14.62 -20.27 -4.39
CA ASN A 107 -13.48 -20.47 -5.27
C ASN A 107 -13.97 -20.99 -6.63
N PRO A 108 -13.98 -20.17 -7.70
CA PRO A 108 -14.62 -20.49 -8.98
C PRO A 108 -13.97 -21.66 -9.73
N TYR A 109 -12.83 -22.19 -9.24
CA TYR A 109 -12.24 -23.43 -9.75
C TYR A 109 -12.99 -24.69 -9.25
N ARG A 110 -13.98 -24.53 -8.36
CA ARG A 110 -15.04 -25.52 -8.10
C ARG A 110 -16.25 -25.17 -8.97
N GLU A 111 -16.79 -26.15 -9.69
CA GLU A 111 -17.91 -25.93 -10.62
C GLU A 111 -19.12 -25.28 -9.93
N ALA A 112 -19.44 -25.72 -8.70
CA ALA A 112 -20.54 -25.15 -7.93
C ALA A 112 -20.32 -23.68 -7.59
N ASP A 113 -19.07 -23.31 -7.23
CA ASP A 113 -18.71 -21.95 -6.87
C ASP A 113 -18.63 -21.03 -8.10
N TYR A 114 -18.22 -21.57 -9.28
CA TYR A 114 -18.30 -20.83 -10.53
C TYR A 114 -19.75 -20.48 -10.89
N ARG A 115 -20.66 -21.45 -10.75
CA ARG A 115 -22.10 -21.19 -10.95
C ARG A 115 -22.64 -20.15 -9.97
N ALA A 116 -22.26 -20.27 -8.68
CA ALA A 116 -22.64 -19.30 -7.66
C ALA A 116 -22.15 -17.89 -7.97
N MET A 117 -20.91 -17.74 -8.50
CA MET A 117 -20.40 -16.45 -8.97
C MET A 117 -21.27 -15.86 -10.10
N MET A 118 -21.69 -16.70 -11.06
CA MET A 118 -22.55 -16.25 -12.17
C MET A 118 -24.00 -15.96 -11.71
N GLU A 119 -24.50 -16.65 -10.69
CA GLU A 119 -25.78 -16.32 -10.05
C GLU A 119 -25.74 -14.93 -9.39
N VAL A 120 -24.64 -14.60 -8.69
CA VAL A 120 -24.44 -13.24 -8.14
C VAL A 120 -24.39 -12.22 -9.28
N ALA A 121 -23.72 -12.52 -10.40
CA ALA A 121 -23.64 -11.61 -11.55
C ALA A 121 -25.02 -11.15 -12.07
N VAL A 122 -26.01 -12.03 -12.06
CA VAL A 122 -27.37 -11.72 -12.54
C VAL A 122 -28.34 -11.29 -11.44
N SER A 123 -27.90 -11.23 -10.21
CA SER A 123 -28.72 -10.76 -9.08
C SER A 123 -29.13 -9.30 -9.26
N ASP A 124 -30.36 -9.00 -8.84
CA ASP A 124 -30.86 -7.60 -8.77
C ASP A 124 -30.19 -6.81 -7.67
N ASP A 125 -29.66 -7.49 -6.66
CA ASP A 125 -29.02 -6.86 -5.49
C ASP A 125 -27.57 -6.43 -5.76
N LEU A 126 -26.88 -7.00 -6.77
CA LEU A 126 -25.49 -6.67 -7.04
C LEU A 126 -25.32 -5.22 -7.50
N GLU A 127 -24.63 -4.42 -6.71
CA GLU A 127 -24.38 -2.99 -6.94
C GLU A 127 -22.89 -2.69 -7.20
N ILE A 128 -21.96 -3.41 -6.56
CA ILE A 128 -20.54 -3.07 -6.50
C ILE A 128 -19.68 -4.32 -6.77
N ILE A 129 -18.59 -4.14 -7.51
CA ILE A 129 -17.52 -5.13 -7.63
C ILE A 129 -16.25 -4.49 -7.10
N VAL A 130 -15.46 -5.23 -6.31
CA VAL A 130 -14.18 -4.77 -5.76
C VAL A 130 -13.08 -5.75 -6.10
N SER A 131 -11.87 -5.29 -6.34
CA SER A 131 -10.71 -6.16 -6.55
C SER A 131 -9.46 -5.69 -5.80
N ASN A 132 -8.68 -6.65 -5.35
CA ASN A 132 -7.27 -6.50 -5.01
C ASN A 132 -6.59 -7.86 -5.19
N THR A 133 -6.14 -8.09 -6.41
CA THR A 133 -5.56 -9.36 -6.87
C THR A 133 -4.04 -9.29 -7.00
N THR A 134 -3.40 -8.34 -6.30
CA THR A 134 -2.01 -7.91 -6.38
C THR A 134 -1.66 -7.15 -7.68
N GLU A 135 -0.46 -6.55 -7.74
CA GLU A 135 0.01 -5.84 -8.94
C GLU A 135 0.05 -6.73 -10.19
N ALA A 136 0.29 -8.03 -10.00
CA ALA A 136 0.32 -9.01 -11.09
C ALA A 136 -1.07 -9.44 -11.55
N GLY A 137 -2.13 -9.13 -10.80
CA GLY A 137 -3.48 -9.62 -11.08
C GLY A 137 -4.17 -8.85 -12.21
N ILE A 138 -3.90 -7.54 -12.38
CA ILE A 138 -4.40 -6.77 -13.52
C ILE A 138 -3.44 -6.97 -14.70
N ALA A 139 -3.53 -8.13 -15.34
CA ALA A 139 -2.72 -8.50 -16.48
C ALA A 139 -3.56 -9.20 -17.55
N TYR A 140 -3.23 -8.93 -18.83
CA TYR A 140 -3.82 -9.64 -19.94
C TYR A 140 -3.13 -11.00 -20.14
N ASP A 141 -3.91 -12.06 -20.21
CA ASP A 141 -3.45 -13.43 -20.52
C ASP A 141 -4.12 -13.91 -21.82
N PRO A 142 -3.37 -14.01 -22.93
CA PRO A 142 -3.92 -14.42 -24.23
C PRO A 142 -4.36 -15.89 -24.27
N SER A 143 -4.04 -16.68 -23.25
CA SER A 143 -4.48 -18.08 -23.18
C SER A 143 -5.94 -18.24 -22.72
N CYS A 144 -6.51 -17.19 -22.08
CA CYS A 144 -7.88 -17.20 -21.58
C CYS A 144 -8.90 -17.17 -22.75
N LYS A 145 -9.89 -18.04 -22.66
CA LYS A 145 -10.98 -18.15 -23.66
C LYS A 145 -12.32 -17.74 -23.08
N ALA A 146 -13.22 -17.31 -23.96
CA ALA A 146 -14.58 -16.90 -23.59
C ALA A 146 -15.40 -17.99 -22.90
N ASP A 147 -15.13 -19.27 -23.18
CA ASP A 147 -15.81 -20.44 -22.64
C ASP A 147 -15.06 -21.15 -21.51
N ASP A 148 -13.95 -20.61 -21.04
CA ASP A 148 -13.25 -21.13 -19.85
C ASP A 148 -14.12 -21.00 -18.59
N MET A 149 -14.09 -22.00 -17.71
CA MET A 149 -14.90 -22.02 -16.49
C MET A 149 -14.09 -22.41 -15.25
N PRO A 150 -13.40 -21.47 -14.61
CA PRO A 150 -13.19 -20.05 -14.96
C PRO A 150 -11.97 -19.85 -15.87
N PRO A 151 -11.82 -18.70 -16.54
CA PRO A 151 -10.56 -18.31 -17.16
C PRO A 151 -9.48 -18.05 -16.11
N ALA A 152 -8.20 -18.15 -16.47
CA ALA A 152 -7.09 -18.07 -15.52
C ALA A 152 -6.95 -16.66 -14.92
N SER A 153 -6.97 -15.60 -15.74
CA SER A 153 -6.75 -14.23 -15.26
C SER A 153 -7.98 -13.62 -14.56
N PHE A 154 -7.73 -12.69 -13.63
CA PHE A 154 -8.80 -11.95 -12.96
C PHE A 154 -9.61 -11.08 -13.93
N PRO A 155 -8.99 -10.26 -14.81
CA PRO A 155 -9.78 -9.44 -15.74
C PRO A 155 -10.66 -10.27 -16.68
N ALA A 156 -10.20 -11.47 -17.09
CA ALA A 156 -11.02 -12.37 -17.89
C ALA A 156 -12.23 -12.92 -17.12
N LYS A 157 -12.07 -13.27 -15.83
CA LYS A 157 -13.21 -13.64 -14.96
C LYS A 157 -14.20 -12.49 -14.83
N LEU A 158 -13.68 -11.27 -14.59
CA LEU A 158 -14.53 -10.09 -14.43
C LEU A 158 -15.34 -9.78 -15.69
N VAL A 159 -14.70 -9.85 -16.86
CA VAL A 159 -15.42 -9.58 -18.12
C VAL A 159 -16.49 -10.64 -18.41
N GLN A 160 -16.29 -11.92 -18.02
CA GLN A 160 -17.34 -12.93 -18.08
C GLN A 160 -18.51 -12.62 -17.15
N VAL A 161 -18.24 -12.19 -15.92
CA VAL A 161 -19.28 -11.75 -14.95
C VAL A 161 -20.09 -10.59 -15.51
N LEU A 162 -19.41 -9.57 -16.06
CA LEU A 162 -20.08 -8.41 -16.64
C LEU A 162 -20.88 -8.75 -17.91
N HIS A 163 -20.34 -9.62 -18.77
CA HIS A 163 -21.06 -10.07 -19.96
C HIS A 163 -22.30 -10.87 -19.60
N THR A 164 -22.21 -11.78 -18.63
CA THR A 164 -23.37 -12.54 -18.11
C THR A 164 -24.46 -11.61 -17.58
N ARG A 165 -24.03 -10.55 -16.84
CA ARG A 165 -24.96 -9.53 -16.33
C ARG A 165 -25.64 -8.74 -17.43
N TRP A 166 -24.86 -8.27 -18.40
CA TRP A 166 -25.36 -7.56 -19.58
C TRP A 166 -26.35 -8.40 -20.38
N ALA A 167 -26.02 -9.67 -20.69
CA ALA A 167 -26.88 -10.59 -21.44
C ALA A 167 -28.19 -10.88 -20.70
N ALA A 168 -28.21 -10.80 -19.36
CA ALA A 168 -29.40 -10.90 -18.54
C ALA A 168 -30.21 -9.58 -18.46
N GLY A 169 -29.81 -8.53 -19.18
CA GLY A 169 -30.48 -7.22 -19.18
C GLY A 169 -30.41 -6.48 -17.84
N LYS A 170 -29.39 -6.74 -17.01
CA LYS A 170 -29.22 -6.09 -15.72
C LYS A 170 -28.48 -4.74 -15.83
N PRO A 171 -28.74 -3.80 -14.91
CA PRO A 171 -28.04 -2.50 -14.90
C PRO A 171 -26.53 -2.67 -14.63
N GLY A 172 -25.73 -1.68 -15.03
CA GLY A 172 -24.30 -1.61 -14.71
C GLY A 172 -24.01 -1.56 -13.23
N VAL A 173 -22.74 -1.75 -12.88
CA VAL A 173 -22.23 -1.78 -11.51
C VAL A 173 -21.07 -0.81 -11.34
N ILE A 174 -20.75 -0.46 -10.08
CA ILE A 174 -19.51 0.22 -9.74
C ILE A 174 -18.40 -0.83 -9.62
N VAL A 175 -17.24 -0.60 -10.24
CA VAL A 175 -16.04 -1.45 -10.11
C VAL A 175 -14.96 -0.63 -9.44
N LEU A 176 -14.47 -1.08 -8.29
CA LEU A 176 -13.42 -0.44 -7.49
C LEU A 176 -12.15 -1.28 -7.56
N ALA A 177 -11.18 -0.86 -8.39
CA ALA A 177 -9.87 -1.51 -8.46
C ALA A 177 -8.97 -0.99 -7.34
N CYS A 178 -8.46 -1.87 -6.48
CA CYS A 178 -7.62 -1.53 -5.32
C CYS A 178 -6.19 -2.07 -5.43
N GLU A 179 -5.78 -2.55 -6.59
CA GLU A 179 -4.42 -3.01 -6.86
C GLU A 179 -3.42 -1.85 -6.85
N LEU A 180 -2.19 -2.11 -6.40
CA LEU A 180 -1.14 -1.09 -6.26
C LEU A 180 -0.41 -0.83 -7.59
N ILE A 181 -1.16 -0.56 -8.64
CA ILE A 181 -0.63 -0.10 -9.94
C ILE A 181 -1.22 1.26 -10.30
N ASP A 182 -0.50 1.97 -11.17
CA ASP A 182 -0.93 3.27 -11.65
C ASP A 182 -2.17 3.14 -12.53
N HIS A 183 -3.15 4.02 -12.30
CA HIS A 183 -4.40 4.03 -13.09
C HIS A 183 -5.09 2.66 -13.13
N ASN A 184 -5.12 1.95 -11.99
CA ASN A 184 -5.60 0.58 -11.88
C ASN A 184 -6.98 0.34 -12.52
N GLY A 185 -7.94 1.25 -12.36
CA GLY A 185 -9.26 1.16 -12.97
C GLY A 185 -9.24 1.33 -14.50
N GLU A 186 -8.44 2.28 -15.00
CA GLU A 186 -8.28 2.52 -16.44
C GLU A 186 -7.58 1.33 -17.12
N GLU A 187 -6.54 0.79 -16.49
CA GLU A 187 -5.83 -0.39 -17.02
C GLU A 187 -6.71 -1.64 -16.99
N LEU A 188 -7.49 -1.84 -15.92
CA LEU A 188 -8.46 -2.91 -15.84
C LEU A 188 -9.49 -2.82 -16.97
N LEU A 189 -10.06 -1.63 -17.21
CA LEU A 189 -11.02 -1.39 -18.29
C LEU A 189 -10.39 -1.63 -19.66
N ARG A 190 -9.15 -1.19 -19.88
CA ARG A 190 -8.40 -1.43 -21.12
C ARG A 190 -8.25 -2.93 -21.41
N ILE A 191 -7.87 -3.72 -20.40
CA ILE A 191 -7.69 -5.17 -20.53
C ILE A 191 -9.04 -5.87 -20.76
N MET A 192 -10.11 -5.46 -20.07
CA MET A 192 -11.44 -6.01 -20.29
C MET A 192 -11.91 -5.78 -21.74
N ASN A 193 -11.72 -4.58 -22.29
CA ASN A 193 -12.07 -4.29 -23.68
C ASN A 193 -11.21 -5.10 -24.68
N GLN A 194 -9.96 -5.40 -24.35
CA GLN A 194 -9.13 -6.28 -25.15
C GLN A 194 -9.71 -7.70 -25.21
N TYR A 195 -10.17 -8.26 -24.07
CA TYR A 195 -10.84 -9.58 -24.09
C TYR A 195 -12.15 -9.55 -24.90
N VAL A 196 -12.95 -8.50 -24.79
CA VAL A 196 -14.18 -8.36 -25.60
C VAL A 196 -13.86 -8.43 -27.09
N SER A 197 -12.83 -7.70 -27.55
CA SER A 197 -12.37 -7.73 -28.94
C SER A 197 -11.84 -9.10 -29.36
N ASP A 198 -10.98 -9.71 -28.55
CA ASP A 198 -10.33 -10.98 -28.90
C ASP A 198 -11.29 -12.17 -28.88
N TRP A 199 -12.33 -12.12 -28.03
CA TRP A 199 -13.37 -13.12 -27.97
C TRP A 199 -14.51 -12.88 -28.99
N GLY A 200 -14.45 -11.74 -29.70
CA GLY A 200 -15.43 -11.40 -30.73
C GLY A 200 -16.84 -11.17 -30.17
N TRP A 201 -16.92 -10.60 -28.95
CA TRP A 201 -18.18 -10.26 -28.32
C TRP A 201 -18.76 -8.95 -28.90
N GLU A 202 -20.02 -8.69 -28.61
CA GLU A 202 -20.83 -7.64 -29.23
C GLU A 202 -20.32 -6.23 -28.84
N ASP A 203 -20.29 -5.29 -29.78
CA ASP A 203 -19.93 -3.89 -29.53
C ASP A 203 -20.88 -3.22 -28.52
N GLU A 204 -22.14 -3.66 -28.47
CA GLU A 204 -23.16 -3.20 -27.53
C GLU A 204 -22.77 -3.51 -26.08
N PHE A 205 -22.05 -4.63 -25.84
CA PHE A 205 -21.53 -4.94 -24.51
C PHE A 205 -20.42 -3.97 -24.11
N SER A 206 -19.50 -3.64 -25.02
CA SER A 206 -18.47 -2.60 -24.75
C SER A 206 -19.10 -1.24 -24.46
N GLN A 207 -20.15 -0.88 -25.20
CA GLN A 207 -20.89 0.36 -24.94
C GLN A 207 -21.60 0.35 -23.58
N TRP A 208 -22.20 -0.77 -23.19
CA TRP A 208 -22.80 -0.92 -21.87
C TRP A 208 -21.75 -0.82 -20.75
N MET A 209 -20.57 -1.45 -20.89
CA MET A 209 -19.49 -1.28 -19.90
C MET A 209 -19.05 0.18 -19.77
N ALA A 210 -19.00 0.92 -20.88
CA ALA A 210 -18.55 2.31 -20.87
C ALA A 210 -19.62 3.29 -20.34
N ASN A 211 -20.92 3.02 -20.52
CA ASN A 211 -21.99 3.96 -20.23
C ASN A 211 -22.77 3.64 -18.95
N ASP A 212 -22.91 2.35 -18.63
CA ASP A 212 -23.74 1.88 -17.50
C ASP A 212 -22.89 1.42 -16.31
N CYS A 213 -21.65 0.94 -16.53
CA CYS A 213 -20.73 0.65 -15.46
C CYS A 213 -19.87 1.86 -15.11
N THR A 214 -19.45 1.93 -13.85
CA THR A 214 -18.50 2.96 -13.37
C THR A 214 -17.22 2.25 -12.89
N VAL A 215 -16.20 2.19 -13.73
CA VAL A 215 -14.90 1.58 -13.38
C VAL A 215 -14.00 2.67 -12.79
N CYS A 216 -13.73 2.58 -11.49
CA CYS A 216 -13.00 3.59 -10.75
C CYS A 216 -11.51 3.21 -10.59
N THR A 217 -10.63 4.12 -10.93
CA THR A 217 -9.28 4.13 -10.40
C THR A 217 -9.33 4.48 -8.92
N THR A 218 -8.62 3.71 -8.07
CA THR A 218 -8.55 4.03 -6.65
C THR A 218 -7.13 4.06 -6.11
N LEU A 219 -6.93 4.84 -5.07
CA LEU A 219 -5.69 4.94 -4.32
C LEU A 219 -5.94 4.50 -2.88
N VAL A 220 -5.29 3.42 -2.48
CA VAL A 220 -5.40 2.87 -1.12
C VAL A 220 -4.10 3.06 -0.33
N ASP A 221 -4.21 3.35 0.96
CA ASP A 221 -3.06 3.40 1.87
C ASP A 221 -3.47 3.01 3.29
N THR A 222 -2.97 1.89 3.74
CA THR A 222 -2.95 1.41 5.12
C THR A 222 -1.95 0.25 5.22
N ILE A 223 -1.31 0.10 6.37
CA ILE A 223 -0.45 -1.07 6.65
C ILE A 223 -1.30 -2.16 7.28
N VAL A 224 -1.30 -3.34 6.66
CA VAL A 224 -1.96 -4.54 7.15
C VAL A 224 -0.92 -5.65 7.32
N PRO A 225 -0.33 -5.82 8.51
CA PRO A 225 0.64 -6.88 8.77
C PRO A 225 0.05 -8.30 8.65
N GLY A 226 -1.26 -8.41 8.63
CA GLY A 226 -2.00 -9.66 8.59
C GLY A 226 -2.26 -10.23 9.98
N ARG A 227 -2.05 -11.55 10.16
CA ARG A 227 -2.31 -12.22 11.44
C ARG A 227 -1.21 -11.96 12.48
N ILE A 228 -1.54 -12.11 13.75
CA ILE A 228 -0.57 -12.13 14.85
C ILE A 228 0.31 -13.38 14.68
N ARG A 229 1.63 -13.17 14.69
CA ARG A 229 2.61 -14.25 14.47
C ARG A 229 3.07 -14.91 15.75
N ASP A 230 3.13 -14.16 16.87
CA ASP A 230 3.50 -14.70 18.18
C ASP A 230 2.33 -15.53 18.75
N PRO A 231 2.51 -16.83 19.00
CA PRO A 231 1.44 -17.69 19.55
C PRO A 231 0.97 -17.25 20.93
N LYS A 232 1.84 -16.65 21.75
CA LYS A 232 1.47 -16.18 23.10
C LYS A 232 0.57 -14.95 23.02
N GLU A 233 0.93 -14.03 22.14
CA GLU A 233 0.11 -12.85 21.87
C GLU A 233 -1.24 -13.25 21.26
N ALA A 234 -1.26 -14.16 20.29
CA ALA A 234 -2.48 -14.66 19.68
C ALA A 234 -3.42 -15.29 20.73
N ALA A 235 -2.87 -16.11 21.65
CA ALA A 235 -3.64 -16.71 22.73
C ALA A 235 -4.20 -15.65 23.71
N ALA A 236 -3.40 -14.64 24.06
CA ALA A 236 -3.86 -13.55 24.94
C ALA A 236 -4.98 -12.72 24.28
N VAL A 237 -4.91 -12.51 22.97
CA VAL A 237 -5.97 -11.83 22.21
C VAL A 237 -7.25 -12.68 22.18
N ALA A 238 -7.14 -13.98 21.90
CA ALA A 238 -8.29 -14.88 21.91
C ALA A 238 -8.97 -14.92 23.29
N GLU A 239 -8.19 -14.97 24.39
CA GLU A 239 -8.72 -14.89 25.75
C GLU A 239 -9.47 -13.58 26.00
N ARG A 240 -8.92 -12.43 25.55
CA ARG A 240 -9.56 -11.13 25.65
C ARG A 240 -10.87 -11.04 24.86
N LEU A 241 -10.89 -11.64 23.67
CA LEU A 241 -12.06 -11.64 22.79
C LEU A 241 -13.13 -12.63 23.24
N GLY A 242 -12.74 -13.74 23.89
CA GLY A 242 -13.63 -14.81 24.35
C GLY A 242 -13.91 -15.89 23.29
N TYR A 243 -13.23 -15.86 22.14
CA TYR A 243 -13.33 -16.83 21.05
C TYR A 243 -12.00 -16.97 20.29
N GLU A 244 -11.86 -18.06 19.54
CA GLU A 244 -10.77 -18.26 18.59
C GLU A 244 -11.14 -17.65 17.22
N ASP A 245 -10.18 -17.04 16.54
CA ASP A 245 -10.37 -16.53 15.19
C ASP A 245 -9.11 -16.73 14.32
N PRO A 246 -9.03 -17.85 13.59
CA PRO A 246 -7.90 -18.14 12.72
C PRO A 246 -7.76 -17.17 11.53
N PHE A 247 -8.79 -16.40 11.22
CA PHE A 247 -8.80 -15.41 10.15
C PHE A 247 -8.68 -13.96 10.63
N LEU A 248 -8.43 -13.77 11.93
CA LEU A 248 -8.14 -12.45 12.49
C LEU A 248 -7.08 -11.71 11.68
N ALA A 249 -7.33 -10.45 11.39
CA ALA A 249 -6.38 -9.57 10.71
C ALA A 249 -6.05 -8.34 11.56
N VAL A 250 -4.80 -7.91 11.50
CA VAL A 250 -4.31 -6.70 12.16
C VAL A 250 -4.07 -5.61 11.13
N ARG A 251 -4.44 -4.38 11.46
CA ARG A 251 -4.15 -3.19 10.67
C ARG A 251 -3.72 -2.02 11.58
N GLU A 252 -3.08 -1.02 10.98
CA GLU A 252 -2.82 0.27 11.65
C GLU A 252 -4.09 1.15 11.74
N PRO A 253 -4.13 2.19 12.60
CA PRO A 253 -5.25 3.14 12.66
C PRO A 253 -5.39 3.96 11.38
N PHE A 254 -4.28 4.38 10.75
CA PHE A 254 -4.31 5.18 9.54
C PHE A 254 -4.98 4.44 8.38
N GLN A 255 -5.80 5.16 7.63
CA GLN A 255 -6.46 4.64 6.43
C GLN A 255 -6.68 5.78 5.42
N MET A 256 -6.49 5.47 4.14
CA MET A 256 -6.82 6.36 3.04
C MET A 256 -7.34 5.56 1.84
N TRP A 257 -8.52 5.92 1.37
CA TRP A 257 -9.12 5.39 0.15
C TRP A 257 -9.63 6.53 -0.72
N GLY A 258 -8.82 6.99 -1.64
CA GLY A 258 -9.21 7.93 -2.69
C GLY A 258 -9.87 7.19 -3.84
N ILE A 259 -11.07 7.56 -4.21
CA ILE A 259 -11.84 6.96 -5.31
C ILE A 259 -12.03 8.00 -6.39
N GLN A 260 -11.50 7.71 -7.59
CA GLN A 260 -11.64 8.61 -8.73
C GLN A 260 -13.02 8.45 -9.36
N GLY A 261 -13.76 9.55 -9.41
CA GLY A 261 -15.08 9.59 -9.99
C GLY A 261 -15.84 10.87 -9.71
N ASP A 262 -17.10 10.89 -10.10
CA ASP A 262 -17.97 12.04 -9.90
C ASP A 262 -18.76 12.02 -8.57
N GLU A 263 -19.44 13.11 -8.27
CA GLU A 263 -20.20 13.29 -7.03
C GLU A 263 -21.30 12.25 -6.79
N SER A 264 -21.80 11.57 -7.82
CA SER A 264 -22.85 10.55 -7.68
C SER A 264 -22.40 9.36 -6.85
N LEU A 265 -21.09 9.07 -6.83
CA LEU A 265 -20.49 8.01 -6.02
C LEU A 265 -20.66 8.25 -4.51
N LYS A 266 -20.78 9.51 -4.07
CA LYS A 266 -20.97 9.85 -2.66
C LYS A 266 -22.29 9.30 -2.09
N GLU A 267 -23.31 9.18 -2.91
CA GLU A 267 -24.58 8.61 -2.48
C GLU A 267 -24.66 7.09 -2.68
N ARG A 268 -23.87 6.56 -3.62
CA ARG A 268 -23.91 5.14 -4.02
C ARG A 268 -22.99 4.24 -3.19
N LEU A 269 -21.93 4.82 -2.60
CA LEU A 269 -20.96 4.08 -1.77
C LEU A 269 -21.30 4.29 -0.28
N PRO A 270 -21.71 3.24 0.47
CA PRO A 270 -22.24 3.39 1.82
C PRO A 270 -21.24 4.00 2.80
N PHE A 271 -19.96 3.70 2.65
CA PHE A 271 -18.90 4.23 3.51
C PHE A 271 -18.55 5.69 3.20
N VAL A 272 -18.71 6.13 1.93
CA VAL A 272 -18.57 7.56 1.56
C VAL A 272 -19.78 8.35 2.03
N LYS A 273 -20.99 7.82 1.80
CA LYS A 273 -22.25 8.41 2.27
C LYS A 273 -22.27 8.58 3.80
N ALA A 274 -21.67 7.64 4.52
CA ALA A 274 -21.52 7.71 5.97
C ALA A 274 -20.51 8.78 6.43
N GLY A 275 -19.71 9.37 5.53
CA GLY A 275 -18.64 10.29 5.89
C GLY A 275 -17.54 9.64 6.74
N LEU A 276 -17.25 8.35 6.50
CA LEU A 276 -16.21 7.67 7.26
C LEU A 276 -14.84 8.31 7.04
N PRO A 277 -14.01 8.44 8.09
CA PRO A 277 -12.71 9.08 7.95
C PRO A 277 -11.79 8.27 7.02
N GLY A 278 -11.00 8.98 6.23
CA GLY A 278 -9.99 8.39 5.35
C GLY A 278 -10.53 7.89 4.00
N VAL A 279 -11.84 7.99 3.71
CA VAL A 279 -12.37 7.70 2.38
C VAL A 279 -12.97 8.95 1.75
N PHE A 280 -12.69 9.16 0.46
CA PHE A 280 -13.19 10.32 -0.28
C PHE A 280 -13.31 10.05 -1.78
N VAL A 281 -14.18 10.79 -2.45
CA VAL A 281 -14.32 10.81 -3.90
C VAL A 281 -13.65 12.07 -4.44
N THR A 282 -12.86 11.91 -5.50
CA THR A 282 -12.15 13.00 -6.17
C THR A 282 -12.17 12.82 -7.69
N PRO A 283 -12.16 13.89 -8.49
CA PRO A 283 -12.02 13.76 -9.94
C PRO A 283 -10.65 13.22 -10.37
N ASP A 284 -9.62 13.33 -9.53
CA ASP A 284 -8.25 12.86 -9.79
C ASP A 284 -7.56 12.42 -8.50
N VAL A 285 -7.02 11.20 -8.47
CA VAL A 285 -6.25 10.65 -7.33
C VAL A 285 -4.76 10.96 -7.42
N THR A 286 -4.27 11.46 -8.56
CA THR A 286 -2.84 11.70 -8.82
C THR A 286 -2.18 12.61 -7.79
N PRO A 287 -2.76 13.75 -7.38
CA PRO A 287 -2.17 14.62 -6.36
C PRO A 287 -1.97 13.89 -5.01
N TYR A 288 -2.93 13.09 -4.60
CA TYR A 288 -2.87 12.31 -3.35
C TYR A 288 -1.82 11.20 -3.42
N LYS A 289 -1.63 10.59 -4.60
CA LYS A 289 -0.53 9.66 -4.85
C LYS A 289 0.82 10.37 -4.75
N LYS A 290 0.96 11.55 -5.37
CA LYS A 290 2.16 12.38 -5.28
C LYS A 290 2.48 12.70 -3.81
N ARG A 291 1.47 13.11 -3.01
CA ARG A 291 1.59 13.35 -1.57
C ARG A 291 2.12 12.12 -0.83
N LYS A 292 1.50 10.93 -1.04
CA LYS A 292 1.94 9.68 -0.42
C LYS A 292 3.39 9.35 -0.78
N VAL A 293 3.75 9.43 -2.05
CA VAL A 293 5.10 9.09 -2.53
C VAL A 293 6.14 10.03 -1.93
N ARG A 294 5.90 11.34 -1.93
CA ARG A 294 6.87 12.32 -1.45
C ARG A 294 6.97 12.38 0.07
N ILE A 295 5.84 12.36 0.78
CA ILE A 295 5.84 12.47 2.25
C ILE A 295 6.18 11.13 2.90
N LEU A 296 5.40 10.06 2.66
CA LEU A 296 5.60 8.79 3.35
C LEU A 296 6.80 8.03 2.79
N ASN A 297 6.80 7.79 1.48
CA ASN A 297 7.82 6.95 0.86
C ASN A 297 9.16 7.70 0.74
N GLY A 298 9.12 9.01 0.46
CA GLY A 298 10.28 9.88 0.45
C GLY A 298 10.95 9.96 1.80
N ALA A 299 10.17 10.16 2.89
CA ALA A 299 10.73 10.15 4.24
C ALA A 299 11.54 8.89 4.53
N HIS A 300 10.94 7.70 4.31
CA HIS A 300 11.65 6.43 4.49
C HIS A 300 12.95 6.38 3.65
N THR A 301 12.88 6.79 2.40
CA THR A 301 14.03 6.73 1.49
C THR A 301 15.14 7.69 1.92
N ALA A 302 14.78 8.86 2.44
CA ALA A 302 15.75 9.88 2.82
C ALA A 302 16.48 9.57 4.15
N PHE A 303 15.76 9.15 5.21
CA PHE A 303 16.43 8.99 6.50
C PHE A 303 16.91 7.57 6.81
N VAL A 304 16.28 6.53 6.24
CA VAL A 304 16.52 5.14 6.65
C VAL A 304 17.91 4.63 6.32
N PRO A 305 18.49 4.84 5.11
CA PRO A 305 19.86 4.39 4.85
C PRO A 305 20.89 5.00 5.80
N GLY A 306 20.77 6.31 6.05
CA GLY A 306 21.61 7.01 7.03
C GLY A 306 21.43 6.48 8.45
N SER A 307 20.19 6.25 8.87
CA SER A 307 19.89 5.71 10.20
C SER A 307 20.46 4.31 10.40
N TRP A 308 20.44 3.47 9.37
CA TRP A 308 21.13 2.18 9.41
C TRP A 308 22.62 2.35 9.65
N VAL A 309 23.29 3.25 8.92
CA VAL A 309 24.71 3.55 9.12
C VAL A 309 24.98 4.11 10.51
N ALA A 310 24.02 4.87 11.09
CA ALA A 310 24.12 5.40 12.45
C ALA A 310 23.91 4.34 13.56
N GLY A 311 23.60 3.08 13.21
CA GLY A 311 23.48 1.98 14.17
C GLY A 311 22.05 1.67 14.63
N PHE A 312 21.04 2.18 13.98
CA PHE A 312 19.64 1.83 14.24
C PHE A 312 19.20 0.61 13.41
N ASP A 313 18.23 -0.15 13.91
CA ASP A 313 17.76 -1.37 13.25
C ASP A 313 16.30 -1.29 12.81
N ILE A 314 15.46 -0.52 13.52
CA ILE A 314 14.03 -0.36 13.23
C ILE A 314 13.60 1.10 13.19
N VAL A 315 12.53 1.38 12.42
CA VAL A 315 12.00 2.75 12.20
C VAL A 315 11.57 3.40 13.50
N ARG A 316 10.90 2.67 14.40
CA ARG A 316 10.39 3.22 15.66
C ARG A 316 11.52 3.80 16.53
N ASP A 317 12.66 3.13 16.60
CA ASP A 317 13.79 3.62 17.39
C ASP A 317 14.38 4.92 16.80
N CYS A 318 14.33 5.08 15.48
CA CYS A 318 14.67 6.34 14.80
C CYS A 318 13.73 7.48 15.22
N MET A 319 12.45 7.20 15.44
CA MET A 319 11.47 8.21 15.87
C MET A 319 11.67 8.63 17.35
N HIS A 320 12.35 7.80 18.15
CA HIS A 320 12.71 8.12 19.52
C HIS A 320 14.04 8.87 19.63
N ASP A 321 14.81 9.00 18.54
CA ASP A 321 16.02 9.80 18.48
C ASP A 321 15.71 11.22 17.99
N GLU A 322 16.02 12.23 18.82
CA GLU A 322 15.69 13.63 18.54
C GLU A 322 16.34 14.16 17.25
N THR A 323 17.56 13.71 16.94
CA THR A 323 18.29 14.18 15.75
C THR A 323 17.67 13.60 14.47
N ILE A 324 17.39 12.29 14.44
CA ILE A 324 16.84 11.63 13.25
C ILE A 324 15.40 12.08 13.01
N ARG A 325 14.59 12.13 14.07
CA ARG A 325 13.22 12.64 13.97
C ARG A 325 13.19 14.11 13.54
N GLY A 326 14.08 14.94 14.12
CA GLY A 326 14.21 16.34 13.73
C GLY A 326 14.60 16.51 12.27
N PHE A 327 15.55 15.70 11.76
CA PHE A 327 15.94 15.70 10.35
C PHE A 327 14.75 15.36 9.44
N MET A 328 14.02 14.28 9.74
CA MET A 328 12.84 13.88 8.98
C MET A 328 11.78 15.01 8.98
N ASN A 329 11.52 15.62 10.14
CA ASN A 329 10.50 16.65 10.23
C ASN A 329 10.93 17.93 9.49
N THR A 330 12.15 18.41 9.65
CA THR A 330 12.66 19.55 8.87
C THR A 330 12.52 19.29 7.37
N MET A 331 12.96 18.11 6.91
CA MET A 331 12.80 17.73 5.51
C MET A 331 11.32 17.76 5.06
N LEU A 332 10.41 17.14 5.84
CA LEU A 332 9.00 17.05 5.45
C LEU A 332 8.33 18.42 5.44
N TYR A 333 8.46 19.20 6.51
CA TYR A 333 7.71 20.45 6.67
C TYR A 333 8.32 21.63 5.91
N ASP A 334 9.64 21.69 5.77
CA ASP A 334 10.34 22.84 5.19
C ASP A 334 10.81 22.60 3.74
N GLU A 335 10.99 21.35 3.31
CA GLU A 335 11.51 21.06 1.97
C GLU A 335 10.48 20.33 1.08
N VAL A 336 9.74 19.33 1.61
CA VAL A 336 8.83 18.49 0.81
C VAL A 336 7.45 19.16 0.65
N ILE A 337 6.79 19.49 1.76
CA ILE A 337 5.41 19.99 1.74
C ILE A 337 5.27 21.27 0.92
N PRO A 338 6.20 22.25 0.97
CA PRO A 338 6.10 23.44 0.12
C PRO A 338 5.98 23.12 -1.37
N THR A 339 6.71 22.11 -1.86
CA THR A 339 6.68 21.70 -3.30
C THR A 339 5.38 21.02 -3.72
N LEU A 340 4.48 20.72 -2.79
CA LEU A 340 3.16 20.13 -3.06
C LEU A 340 2.04 21.18 -3.09
N ALA A 341 2.33 22.43 -2.72
CA ALA A 341 1.33 23.48 -2.54
C ALA A 341 0.59 23.87 -3.84
N ALA A 342 1.16 23.57 -5.01
CA ALA A 342 0.51 23.81 -6.30
C ALA A 342 -0.65 22.82 -6.58
N ASP A 343 -0.56 21.61 -6.03
CA ASP A 343 -1.47 20.51 -6.34
C ASP A 343 -2.44 20.19 -5.19
N LEU A 344 -2.06 20.50 -3.93
CA LEU A 344 -2.77 20.10 -2.72
C LEU A 344 -2.76 21.20 -1.67
N ASP A 345 -3.76 21.17 -0.78
CA ASP A 345 -3.77 22.02 0.40
C ASP A 345 -2.61 21.70 1.35
N VAL A 346 -1.90 22.74 1.79
CA VAL A 346 -0.71 22.59 2.65
C VAL A 346 -1.07 21.99 4.01
N GLU A 347 -2.23 22.36 4.57
CA GLU A 347 -2.65 21.82 5.88
C GLU A 347 -3.03 20.35 5.78
N ASP A 348 -3.62 19.91 4.65
CA ASP A 348 -3.84 18.47 4.38
C ASP A 348 -2.50 17.71 4.27
N CYS A 349 -1.49 18.32 3.64
CA CYS A 349 -0.15 17.72 3.56
C CYS A 349 0.51 17.62 4.95
N LYS A 350 0.37 18.65 5.80
CA LYS A 350 0.87 18.64 7.19
C LYS A 350 0.15 17.59 8.03
N ALA A 351 -1.17 17.49 7.91
CA ALA A 351 -1.96 16.47 8.60
C ALA A 351 -1.53 15.06 8.19
N PHE A 352 -1.25 14.86 6.90
CA PHE A 352 -0.73 13.59 6.39
C PHE A 352 0.68 13.30 6.92
N ALA A 353 1.58 14.28 6.98
CA ALA A 353 2.92 14.12 7.57
C ALA A 353 2.86 13.77 9.07
N ALA A 354 1.99 14.43 9.84
CA ALA A 354 1.77 14.08 11.24
C ALA A 354 1.22 12.64 11.42
N ALA A 355 0.35 12.19 10.52
CA ALA A 355 -0.09 10.80 10.49
C ALA A 355 1.06 9.84 10.16
N VAL A 356 1.96 10.19 9.25
CA VAL A 356 3.17 9.40 8.93
C VAL A 356 4.09 9.27 10.15
N GLU A 357 4.30 10.33 10.93
CA GLU A 357 5.06 10.26 12.19
C GLU A 357 4.45 9.21 13.16
N ASN A 358 3.12 9.21 13.34
CA ASN A 358 2.45 8.22 14.17
C ASN A 358 2.60 6.79 13.63
N ARG A 359 2.57 6.61 12.31
CA ARG A 359 2.76 5.31 11.64
C ARG A 359 4.17 4.77 11.85
N PHE A 360 5.18 5.64 11.80
CA PHE A 360 6.59 5.27 12.02
C PHE A 360 6.88 4.95 13.49
N ASP A 361 6.18 5.59 14.42
CA ASP A 361 6.26 5.36 15.86
C ASP A 361 5.25 4.30 16.36
N ASN A 362 4.83 3.36 15.51
CA ASN A 362 3.87 2.32 15.86
C ASN A 362 4.50 1.29 16.83
N PRO A 363 3.98 1.13 18.08
CA PRO A 363 4.55 0.23 19.06
C PRO A 363 4.33 -1.26 18.76
N PHE A 364 3.47 -1.59 17.82
CA PHE A 364 3.13 -2.96 17.43
C PHE A 364 3.88 -3.46 16.19
N ILE A 365 4.73 -2.62 15.57
CA ILE A 365 5.44 -2.97 14.34
C ILE A 365 6.94 -2.67 14.50
N ASP A 366 7.76 -3.71 14.39
CA ASP A 366 9.21 -3.60 14.29
C ASP A 366 9.60 -3.57 12.79
N HIS A 367 9.48 -2.39 12.18
CA HIS A 367 9.79 -2.21 10.76
C HIS A 367 11.30 -2.10 10.57
N ALA A 368 11.92 -3.19 10.09
CA ALA A 368 13.36 -3.27 9.91
C ALA A 368 13.87 -2.29 8.83
N LEU A 369 14.88 -1.49 9.16
CA LEU A 369 15.47 -0.52 8.23
C LEU A 369 16.00 -1.18 6.96
N LEU A 370 16.68 -2.31 7.05
CA LEU A 370 17.21 -3.03 5.89
C LEU A 370 16.12 -3.48 4.90
N SER A 371 14.92 -3.80 5.39
CA SER A 371 13.81 -4.15 4.49
C SER A 371 13.33 -2.95 3.66
N ILE A 372 13.53 -1.74 4.18
CA ILE A 372 13.23 -0.49 3.49
C ILE A 372 14.34 -0.13 2.52
N CYS A 373 15.60 -0.46 2.85
CA CYS A 373 16.79 -0.17 2.02
C CYS A 373 16.89 -1.00 0.73
N LEU A 374 15.97 -1.92 0.45
CA LEU A 374 15.95 -2.65 -0.83
C LEU A 374 15.75 -1.67 -1.99
N ASN A 375 16.61 -1.74 -3.02
CA ASN A 375 16.56 -0.88 -4.23
C ASN A 375 16.52 0.61 -3.89
N SER A 376 17.37 1.06 -2.96
CA SER A 376 17.34 2.44 -2.46
C SER A 376 17.72 3.47 -3.51
N THR A 377 18.58 3.13 -4.48
CA THR A 377 18.94 4.03 -5.59
C THR A 377 17.74 4.36 -6.45
N ALA A 378 17.02 3.34 -6.94
CA ALA A 378 15.82 3.53 -7.75
C ALA A 378 14.71 4.24 -6.96
N LYS A 379 14.57 3.96 -5.66
CA LYS A 379 13.61 4.63 -4.78
C LYS A 379 13.94 6.11 -4.59
N TRP A 380 15.20 6.45 -4.35
CA TRP A 380 15.62 7.85 -4.20
C TRP A 380 15.36 8.64 -5.48
N ARG A 381 15.74 8.07 -6.64
CA ARG A 381 15.43 8.64 -7.95
C ARG A 381 13.93 8.91 -8.15
N ALA A 382 13.07 7.98 -7.76
CA ALA A 382 11.63 8.08 -8.00
C ALA A 382 10.88 8.95 -6.98
N ARG A 383 11.39 9.08 -5.75
CA ARG A 383 10.67 9.69 -4.62
C ARG A 383 11.24 11.04 -4.21
N ASP A 384 12.57 11.15 -4.11
CA ASP A 384 13.26 12.30 -3.52
C ASP A 384 13.85 13.24 -4.56
N LEU A 385 14.41 12.72 -5.65
CA LEU A 385 14.96 13.54 -6.74
C LEU A 385 13.93 14.51 -7.34
N PRO A 386 12.68 14.12 -7.63
CA PRO A 386 11.68 15.07 -8.12
C PRO A 386 11.39 16.20 -7.14
N THR A 387 11.36 15.90 -5.82
CA THR A 387 11.17 16.91 -4.77
C THR A 387 12.35 17.88 -4.71
N LEU A 388 13.58 17.35 -4.75
CA LEU A 388 14.80 18.19 -4.78
C LEU A 388 14.77 19.15 -5.98
N LYS A 389 14.42 18.67 -7.16
CA LYS A 389 14.34 19.49 -8.39
C LYS A 389 13.25 20.55 -8.30
N ASP A 390 12.07 20.19 -7.81
CA ASP A 390 10.97 21.16 -7.63
C ASP A 390 11.37 22.23 -6.62
N TYR A 391 12.00 21.87 -5.50
CA TYR A 391 12.47 22.82 -4.49
C TYR A 391 13.53 23.78 -5.06
N VAL A 392 14.50 23.27 -5.82
CA VAL A 392 15.51 24.11 -6.47
C VAL A 392 14.87 25.05 -7.49
N ALA A 393 13.91 24.56 -8.27
CA ALA A 393 13.20 25.38 -9.26
C ALA A 393 12.38 26.51 -8.61
N GLU A 394 11.78 26.27 -7.47
CA GLU A 394 10.94 27.23 -6.75
C GLU A 394 11.74 28.24 -5.93
N THR A 395 12.82 27.81 -5.30
CA THR A 395 13.56 28.62 -4.31
C THR A 395 14.91 29.13 -4.81
N GLY A 396 15.48 28.51 -5.84
CA GLY A 396 16.86 28.76 -6.27
C GLY A 396 17.93 28.22 -5.30
N ASN A 397 17.56 27.49 -4.27
CA ASN A 397 18.44 26.95 -3.24
C ASN A 397 18.38 25.42 -3.20
N LEU A 398 19.41 24.77 -2.68
CA LEU A 398 19.40 23.34 -2.41
C LEU A 398 18.59 23.03 -1.14
N PRO A 399 17.72 22.01 -1.15
CA PRO A 399 17.11 21.47 0.08
C PRO A 399 18.18 20.71 0.86
N LYS A 400 18.52 21.19 2.06
CA LYS A 400 19.68 20.68 2.83
C LYS A 400 19.48 19.24 3.30
N CYS A 401 18.28 18.91 3.79
CA CYS A 401 17.97 17.57 4.27
C CYS A 401 17.94 16.56 3.12
N LEU A 402 17.25 16.87 2.01
CA LEU A 402 17.22 15.98 0.84
C LEU A 402 18.62 15.81 0.22
N SER A 403 19.42 16.88 0.14
CA SER A 403 20.79 16.77 -0.36
C SER A 403 21.69 15.95 0.59
N THR A 404 21.51 16.08 1.91
CA THR A 404 22.21 15.24 2.91
C THR A 404 21.76 13.79 2.83
N SER A 405 20.49 13.53 2.52
CA SER A 405 19.99 12.15 2.35
C SER A 405 20.73 11.41 1.24
N LEU A 406 21.10 12.10 0.14
CA LEU A 406 21.89 11.51 -0.92
C LEU A 406 23.31 11.16 -0.47
N ALA A 407 23.97 12.03 0.34
CA ALA A 407 25.25 11.71 0.93
C ALA A 407 25.19 10.48 1.86
N THR A 408 24.12 10.35 2.66
CA THR A 408 23.96 9.19 3.55
C THR A 408 23.55 7.93 2.79
N LEU A 409 22.89 8.03 1.67
CA LEU A 409 22.63 6.91 0.75
C LEU A 409 23.96 6.40 0.16
N ILE A 410 24.85 7.29 -0.28
CA ILE A 410 26.20 6.92 -0.74
C ILE A 410 26.97 6.25 0.43
N ALA A 411 26.91 6.80 1.63
CA ALA A 411 27.54 6.21 2.79
C ALA A 411 27.02 4.81 3.12
N PHE A 412 25.74 4.52 2.88
CA PHE A 412 25.13 3.19 3.08
C PHE A 412 25.77 2.13 2.17
N TYR A 413 26.05 2.44 0.91
CA TYR A 413 26.70 1.52 -0.03
C TYR A 413 28.23 1.49 0.07
N THR A 414 28.84 2.39 0.83
CA THR A 414 30.31 2.55 0.91
C THR A 414 30.86 2.39 2.31
N GLN A 415 30.22 1.54 3.13
CA GLN A 415 30.83 1.02 4.34
C GLN A 415 31.97 0.04 3.99
N GLU A 416 32.65 -0.54 5.00
CA GLU A 416 33.71 -1.52 4.73
C GLU A 416 33.18 -2.66 3.84
N LEU A 417 33.76 -2.77 2.65
CA LEU A 417 33.38 -3.82 1.70
C LEU A 417 33.95 -5.17 2.16
N VAL A 418 33.05 -6.15 2.41
CA VAL A 418 33.42 -7.53 2.74
C VAL A 418 33.47 -8.38 1.49
N ALA A 419 32.39 -8.35 0.67
CA ALA A 419 32.31 -9.08 -0.58
C ALA A 419 31.23 -8.50 -1.52
N ARG A 420 31.37 -8.75 -2.82
CA ARG A 420 30.31 -8.60 -3.80
C ARG A 420 29.97 -10.00 -4.34
N GLU A 421 28.87 -10.60 -3.85
CA GLU A 421 28.49 -11.99 -4.18
C GLU A 421 26.97 -12.10 -4.38
N GLY A 422 26.59 -12.95 -5.33
CA GLY A 422 25.17 -13.19 -5.63
C GLY A 422 24.40 -11.90 -5.92
N ASP A 423 23.25 -11.71 -5.26
CA ASP A 423 22.37 -10.57 -5.43
C ASP A 423 22.63 -9.46 -4.39
N GLY A 424 23.81 -9.45 -3.73
CA GLY A 424 24.10 -8.53 -2.66
C GLY A 424 25.50 -7.94 -2.65
N LEU A 425 25.63 -6.76 -2.04
CA LEU A 425 26.89 -6.15 -1.64
C LEU A 425 27.02 -6.33 -0.12
N HIS A 426 27.96 -7.17 0.31
CA HIS A 426 28.22 -7.47 1.71
C HIS A 426 29.13 -6.42 2.30
N LEU A 427 28.64 -5.74 3.31
CA LEU A 427 29.26 -4.57 3.93
C LEU A 427 29.31 -4.75 5.46
N ARG A 428 30.18 -3.97 6.11
CA ARG A 428 30.30 -3.93 7.57
C ARG A 428 30.24 -2.50 8.06
N ARG A 429 29.30 -2.23 8.98
CA ARG A 429 29.21 -0.94 9.68
C ARG A 429 30.43 -0.72 10.62
N ALA A 430 30.63 0.52 11.04
CA ALA A 430 31.69 0.89 11.98
C ALA A 430 31.63 0.15 13.34
N ASP A 431 30.45 -0.27 13.79
CA ASP A 431 30.24 -1.07 15.00
C ASP A 431 30.57 -2.57 14.83
N GLY A 432 30.96 -2.99 13.63
CA GLY A 432 31.28 -4.37 13.30
C GLY A 432 30.09 -5.20 12.77
N THR A 433 28.90 -4.66 12.72
CA THR A 433 27.69 -5.35 12.21
C THR A 433 27.79 -5.53 10.70
N GLU A 434 27.73 -6.79 10.24
CA GLU A 434 27.68 -7.12 8.82
C GLU A 434 26.24 -7.05 8.29
N TYR A 435 26.09 -6.58 7.05
CA TYR A 435 24.81 -6.53 6.37
C TYR A 435 24.97 -6.70 4.86
N THR A 436 23.87 -6.99 4.19
CA THR A 436 23.82 -7.12 2.74
C THR A 436 22.95 -6.01 2.17
N ALA A 437 23.55 -5.09 1.43
CA ALA A 437 22.82 -4.15 0.61
C ALA A 437 22.33 -4.85 -0.66
N GLN A 438 21.05 -4.69 -0.98
CA GLN A 438 20.41 -5.24 -2.17
C GLN A 438 19.88 -4.10 -3.04
N ASP A 439 20.29 -4.10 -4.30
CA ASP A 439 19.87 -3.15 -5.33
C ASP A 439 20.04 -3.78 -6.71
N ASP A 440 19.76 -3.05 -7.79
CA ASP A 440 20.06 -3.49 -9.14
C ASP A 440 21.55 -3.87 -9.28
N ALA A 441 21.83 -4.94 -10.00
CA ALA A 441 23.18 -5.50 -10.11
C ALA A 441 24.22 -4.47 -10.52
N PHE A 442 23.87 -3.56 -11.47
CA PHE A 442 24.80 -2.52 -11.94
C PHE A 442 25.14 -1.48 -10.85
N VAL A 443 24.21 -1.20 -9.91
CA VAL A 443 24.44 -0.32 -8.76
C VAL A 443 25.43 -0.97 -7.80
N LEU A 444 25.21 -2.24 -7.48
CA LEU A 444 26.07 -2.99 -6.56
C LEU A 444 27.48 -3.18 -7.14
N ASP A 445 27.59 -3.46 -8.45
CA ASP A 445 28.86 -3.58 -9.15
C ASP A 445 29.61 -2.25 -9.21
N PHE A 446 28.89 -1.14 -9.40
CA PHE A 446 29.45 0.21 -9.35
C PHE A 446 30.08 0.49 -7.98
N TYR A 447 29.36 0.32 -6.88
CA TYR A 447 29.88 0.59 -5.55
C TYR A 447 31.02 -0.36 -5.14
N ALA A 448 30.96 -1.62 -5.56
CA ALA A 448 32.06 -2.57 -5.35
C ALA A 448 33.33 -2.12 -6.08
N ALA A 449 33.22 -1.62 -7.33
CA ALA A 449 34.35 -1.13 -8.10
C ALA A 449 34.95 0.18 -7.55
N HIS A 450 34.16 0.97 -6.83
CA HIS A 450 34.57 2.24 -6.22
C HIS A 450 35.03 2.10 -4.76
N ALA A 451 35.18 0.88 -4.25
CA ALA A 451 35.67 0.66 -2.89
C ALA A 451 37.08 1.26 -2.72
N GLY A 452 37.21 2.21 -1.77
CA GLY A 452 38.48 2.90 -1.48
C GLY A 452 38.83 4.05 -2.44
N VAL A 453 37.95 4.45 -3.32
CA VAL A 453 38.08 5.68 -4.12
C VAL A 453 37.89 6.90 -3.19
N ASP A 454 38.56 8.00 -3.49
CA ASP A 454 38.40 9.27 -2.79
C ASP A 454 36.95 9.76 -2.83
N ASP A 455 36.45 10.29 -1.71
CA ASP A 455 35.02 10.65 -1.57
C ASP A 455 34.58 11.71 -2.60
N ALA A 456 35.44 12.66 -3.01
CA ALA A 456 35.07 13.65 -4.02
C ALA A 456 34.91 13.02 -5.40
N GLN A 457 35.83 12.12 -5.78
CA GLN A 457 35.73 11.36 -7.02
C GLN A 457 34.53 10.41 -6.99
N LEU A 458 34.31 9.71 -5.89
CA LEU A 458 33.15 8.83 -5.72
C LEU A 458 31.83 9.59 -5.90
N VAL A 459 31.67 10.74 -5.27
CA VAL A 459 30.46 11.57 -5.39
C VAL A 459 30.28 12.03 -6.85
N HIS A 460 31.36 12.49 -7.51
CA HIS A 460 31.33 12.86 -8.90
C HIS A 460 30.82 11.71 -9.79
N ASP A 461 31.41 10.52 -9.64
CA ASP A 461 31.08 9.34 -10.42
C ASP A 461 29.63 8.82 -10.14
N VAL A 462 29.15 8.97 -8.90
CA VAL A 462 27.76 8.68 -8.55
C VAL A 462 26.82 9.68 -9.21
N LEU A 463 27.06 10.98 -9.09
CA LEU A 463 26.15 12.02 -9.60
C LEU A 463 26.08 12.08 -11.13
N THR A 464 27.17 11.75 -11.82
CA THR A 464 27.21 11.67 -13.30
C THR A 464 26.64 10.37 -13.85
N ASN A 465 26.28 9.40 -12.99
CA ASN A 465 25.79 8.10 -13.43
C ASN A 465 24.33 8.17 -13.91
N GLU A 466 24.13 8.45 -15.19
CA GLU A 466 22.81 8.52 -15.81
C GLU A 466 22.01 7.20 -15.74
N GLN A 467 22.67 6.05 -15.61
CA GLN A 467 21.97 4.76 -15.43
C GLN A 467 21.26 4.72 -14.07
N MET A 468 21.87 5.28 -13.02
CA MET A 468 21.25 5.39 -11.69
C MET A 468 20.13 6.43 -11.67
N TRP A 469 20.38 7.62 -12.21
CA TRP A 469 19.52 8.79 -11.99
C TRP A 469 18.63 9.15 -13.19
N GLY A 470 18.95 8.66 -14.39
CA GLY A 470 18.29 9.04 -15.64
C GLY A 470 18.77 10.36 -16.22
N GLU A 471 19.67 11.04 -15.51
CA GLU A 471 20.26 12.34 -15.87
C GLU A 471 21.57 12.56 -15.10
N ASP A 472 22.34 13.53 -15.52
CA ASP A 472 23.57 13.99 -14.83
C ASP A 472 23.20 14.99 -13.72
N LEU A 473 23.30 14.56 -12.47
CA LEU A 473 22.93 15.39 -11.31
C LEU A 473 23.95 16.49 -10.98
N THR A 474 25.15 16.48 -11.56
CA THR A 474 26.11 17.58 -11.41
C THR A 474 25.63 18.88 -12.07
N GLN A 475 24.61 18.78 -12.93
CA GLN A 475 23.95 19.94 -13.55
C GLN A 475 23.07 20.71 -12.54
N ILE A 476 22.77 20.15 -11.38
CA ILE A 476 22.09 20.86 -10.29
C ILE A 476 23.12 21.70 -9.54
N ALA A 477 23.00 23.00 -9.64
CA ALA A 477 23.99 23.95 -9.13
C ALA A 477 24.30 23.74 -7.64
N GLY A 478 25.57 23.50 -7.32
CA GLY A 478 26.08 23.32 -5.95
C GLY A 478 25.83 21.95 -5.33
N LEU A 479 25.05 21.04 -5.97
CA LEU A 479 24.71 19.75 -5.40
C LEU A 479 25.95 18.88 -5.16
N GLU A 480 26.86 18.80 -6.11
CA GLU A 480 28.08 18.00 -5.99
C GLU A 480 28.93 18.45 -4.79
N GLU A 481 29.22 19.75 -4.69
CA GLU A 481 29.97 20.32 -3.57
C GLU A 481 29.29 20.07 -2.23
N PHE A 482 27.95 20.21 -2.19
CA PHE A 482 27.17 19.97 -0.97
C PHE A 482 27.27 18.50 -0.53
N VAL A 483 27.08 17.55 -1.45
CA VAL A 483 27.11 16.11 -1.16
C VAL A 483 28.51 15.66 -0.74
N VAL A 484 29.59 16.18 -1.36
CA VAL A 484 30.97 15.92 -0.93
C VAL A 484 31.19 16.39 0.51
N ASN A 485 30.79 17.62 0.84
CA ASN A 485 30.94 18.16 2.18
C ASN A 485 30.10 17.38 3.21
N ALA A 486 28.87 17.03 2.88
CA ALA A 486 28.00 16.23 3.76
C ALA A 486 28.56 14.81 3.98
N LEU A 487 29.08 14.16 2.94
CA LEU A 487 29.73 12.85 3.06
C LEU A 487 30.98 12.92 3.93
N ALA A 488 31.79 13.98 3.79
CA ALA A 488 32.95 14.19 4.67
C ALA A 488 32.56 14.31 6.16
N VAL A 489 31.46 15.00 6.48
CA VAL A 489 30.92 15.04 7.85
C VAL A 489 30.49 13.64 8.30
N VAL A 490 29.78 12.89 7.45
CA VAL A 490 29.37 11.51 7.76
C VAL A 490 30.58 10.63 8.10
N ARG A 491 31.69 10.76 7.35
CA ARG A 491 32.92 9.99 7.57
C ARG A 491 33.64 10.39 8.86
N ALA A 492 33.73 11.70 9.14
CA ALA A 492 34.51 12.22 10.26
C ALA A 492 33.74 12.22 11.59
N GLU A 493 32.44 12.54 11.57
CA GLU A 493 31.63 12.85 12.75
C GLU A 493 30.40 11.97 12.89
N GLY A 494 30.09 11.19 11.85
CA GLY A 494 28.95 10.28 11.80
C GLY A 494 27.67 10.91 11.23
N VAL A 495 26.71 10.04 10.88
CA VAL A 495 25.45 10.42 10.23
C VAL A 495 24.62 11.38 11.08
N LYS A 496 24.57 11.18 12.39
CA LYS A 496 23.77 12.05 13.28
C LYS A 496 24.26 13.51 13.23
N GLN A 497 25.59 13.73 13.12
CA GLN A 497 26.11 15.09 12.98
C GLN A 497 25.74 15.69 11.62
N ALA A 498 25.81 14.91 10.53
CA ALA A 498 25.37 15.37 9.21
C ALA A 498 23.87 15.73 9.21
N PHE A 499 23.04 14.91 9.85
CA PHE A 499 21.60 15.20 10.02
C PHE A 499 21.35 16.46 10.86
N ALA A 500 22.10 16.66 11.95
CA ALA A 500 22.00 17.88 12.78
C ALA A 500 22.39 19.14 11.99
N ASN A 501 23.47 19.07 11.19
CA ASN A 501 23.91 20.19 10.35
C ASN A 501 22.88 20.57 9.27
N ALA A 502 22.16 19.59 8.72
CA ALA A 502 21.14 19.82 7.70
C ALA A 502 19.89 20.53 8.23
N GLN A 503 19.62 20.45 9.55
CA GLN A 503 18.48 21.09 10.22
C GLN A 503 18.72 22.58 10.52
N SER A 504 19.94 23.07 10.37
CA SER A 504 20.34 24.45 10.64
C SER A 504 20.47 25.24 9.34
#